data_256b5c76bd13792065bcdd5a6010a62e
#
_entry.id   256b5c76bd13792065bcdd5a6010a62e
#
_cell.length_a   1.000
_cell.length_b   1.000
_cell.length_c   1.000
_cell.angle_alpha   90.00
_cell.angle_beta   90.00
_cell.angle_gamma   90.00
#
_symmetry.space_group_name_H-M   'P 1'
#
loop_
_entity.id
_entity.type
_entity.pdbx_description
1 polymer ?
#
loop_
_entity_poly.entity_id
_entity_poly.type
_entity_poly.pdbx_seq_one_letter_code
_entity_poly.pdbx_strand_id
1 'polypeptide(L)'
;MNTIELMRDRLALLQVEHLDIEDESEQHAGHAGARSGGGHYRLHIVSAAFNGKTTVARHRMVYDTLGELMQHQIHALSITAHTPEEL
;
A
#
# COMPACT_ATOMS: atom_id res chain seq x y z
N MET A 1 -17.00 -0.62 4.08
CA MET A 1 -15.75 -1.28 3.69
C MET A 1 -14.67 -0.99 4.72
N ASN A 2 -13.85 -1.98 5.03
CA ASN A 2 -12.68 -1.71 5.88
C ASN A 2 -11.53 -1.14 5.05
N THR A 3 -10.47 -0.72 5.71
CA THR A 3 -9.35 -0.06 5.04
C THR A 3 -8.68 -0.95 4.00
N ILE A 4 -8.49 -2.24 4.32
CA ILE A 4 -7.86 -3.16 3.37
C ILE A 4 -8.70 -3.30 2.10
N GLU A 5 -10.03 -3.38 2.23
CA GLU A 5 -10.91 -3.46 1.07
C GLU A 5 -10.84 -2.19 0.21
N LEU A 6 -10.78 -1.02 0.87
CA LEU A 6 -10.62 0.24 0.15
C LEU A 6 -9.29 0.30 -0.58
N MET A 7 -8.22 -0.17 0.05
CA MET A 7 -6.91 -0.23 -0.58
C MET A 7 -6.93 -1.13 -1.82
N ARG A 8 -7.54 -2.32 -1.69
CA ARG A 8 -7.64 -3.25 -2.81
C ARG A 8 -8.41 -2.64 -3.98
N ASP A 9 -9.52 -1.97 -3.69
CA ASP A 9 -10.32 -1.32 -4.74
C ASP A 9 -9.51 -0.28 -5.50
N ARG A 10 -8.80 0.57 -4.77
CA ARG A 10 -7.98 1.62 -5.38
C ARG A 10 -6.84 1.03 -6.20
N LEU A 11 -6.11 0.08 -5.61
CA LEU A 11 -4.93 -0.50 -6.24
C LEU A 11 -5.26 -1.37 -7.46
N ALA A 12 -6.50 -1.83 -7.58
CA ALA A 12 -6.93 -2.57 -8.77
C ALA A 12 -6.74 -1.76 -10.05
N LEU A 13 -6.70 -0.44 -9.96
CA LEU A 13 -6.47 0.44 -11.11
C LEU A 13 -5.07 0.25 -11.72
N LEU A 14 -4.15 -0.35 -10.99
CA LEU A 14 -2.77 -0.60 -11.45
C LEU A 14 -2.60 -1.94 -12.16
N GLN A 15 -3.69 -2.60 -12.55
CA GLN A 15 -3.64 -3.89 -13.25
C GLN A 15 -2.80 -4.92 -12.47
N VAL A 16 -3.16 -5.10 -11.22
CA VAL A 16 -2.42 -5.93 -10.27
C VAL A 16 -2.54 -7.40 -10.61
N GLU A 17 -1.41 -8.12 -10.66
CA GLU A 17 -1.40 -9.57 -10.81
C GLU A 17 -1.34 -10.28 -9.47
N HIS A 18 -0.74 -9.65 -8.46
CA HIS A 18 -0.71 -10.17 -7.11
C HIS A 18 -0.74 -9.01 -6.13
N LEU A 19 -1.52 -9.16 -5.07
CA LEU A 19 -1.65 -8.12 -4.06
C LEU A 19 -1.80 -8.78 -2.70
N ASP A 20 -0.89 -8.44 -1.80
CA ASP A 20 -0.94 -8.90 -0.41
C ASP A 20 -0.85 -7.69 0.50
N ILE A 21 -1.79 -7.57 1.42
CA ILE A 21 -1.84 -6.45 2.36
C ILE A 21 -1.94 -7.04 3.77
N GLU A 22 -0.97 -6.69 4.62
CA GLU A 22 -0.98 -7.07 6.02
C GLU A 22 -1.26 -5.86 6.89
N ASP A 23 -2.19 -6.01 7.81
CA ASP A 23 -2.48 -4.99 8.83
C ASP A 23 -1.55 -5.24 10.01
N GLU A 24 -0.62 -4.32 10.21
CA GLU A 24 0.37 -4.40 11.28
C GLU A 24 0.07 -3.43 12.41
N SER A 25 -1.15 -2.90 12.46
CA SER A 25 -1.51 -1.88 13.45
C SER A 25 -1.29 -2.34 14.87
N GLU A 26 -1.52 -3.60 15.17
CA GLU A 26 -1.31 -4.15 16.53
C GLU A 26 0.14 -4.12 16.95
N GLN A 27 1.07 -4.26 16.01
CA GLN A 27 2.51 -4.21 16.33
C GLN A 27 2.95 -2.82 16.77
N HIS A 28 2.14 -1.82 16.51
CA HIS A 28 2.41 -0.44 16.84
C HIS A 28 1.48 0.11 17.91
N ALA A 29 0.66 -0.75 18.50
CA ALA A 29 -0.26 -0.36 19.56
C ALA A 29 0.53 0.24 20.75
N GLY A 30 0.07 1.40 21.21
CA GLY A 30 0.75 2.11 22.30
C GLY A 30 1.76 3.13 21.83
N HIS A 31 2.15 3.14 20.57
CA HIS A 31 2.99 4.19 19.99
C HIS A 31 2.17 5.45 19.76
N ALA A 32 2.82 6.60 19.82
CA ALA A 32 2.15 7.89 19.65
C ALA A 32 1.39 7.96 18.30
N GLY A 33 1.96 7.38 17.25
CA GLY A 33 1.32 7.36 15.94
C GLY A 33 0.01 6.61 15.90
N ALA A 34 -0.15 5.57 16.74
CA ALA A 34 -1.38 4.80 16.82
C ALA A 34 -2.52 5.60 17.43
N ARG A 35 -2.21 6.62 18.24
CA ARG A 35 -3.21 7.43 18.93
C ARG A 35 -3.88 8.44 17.99
N SER A 36 -3.24 8.79 16.90
CA SER A 36 -3.78 9.78 15.97
C SER A 36 -4.78 9.18 14.98
N GLY A 37 -5.10 7.90 15.13
CA GLY A 37 -5.92 7.18 14.18
C GLY A 37 -5.07 6.73 12.99
N GLY A 38 -5.65 5.95 12.11
CA GLY A 38 -4.93 5.39 10.97
C GLY A 38 -4.14 4.16 11.34
N GLY A 39 -4.00 3.25 10.39
CA GLY A 39 -3.34 1.97 10.57
C GLY A 39 -1.95 1.93 9.97
N HIS A 40 -1.25 0.87 10.31
CA HIS A 40 0.08 0.54 9.78
C HIS A 40 -0.07 -0.70 8.91
N TYR A 41 0.34 -0.60 7.65
CA TYR A 41 0.13 -1.68 6.69
C TYR A 41 1.42 -2.03 5.97
N ARG A 42 1.54 -3.29 5.59
CA ARG A 42 2.59 -3.78 4.70
C ARG A 42 1.95 -4.25 3.41
N LEU A 43 2.46 -3.75 2.30
CA LEU A 43 1.92 -4.02 0.97
C LEU A 43 2.96 -4.70 0.10
N HIS A 44 2.58 -5.83 -0.50
CA HIS A 44 3.33 -6.43 -1.59
C HIS A 44 2.45 -6.40 -2.83
N ILE A 45 2.89 -5.74 -3.88
CA ILE A 45 2.12 -5.56 -5.09
C ILE A 45 2.96 -5.92 -6.32
N VAL A 46 2.38 -6.72 -7.21
CA VAL A 46 3.01 -7.14 -8.45
C VAL A 46 2.16 -6.64 -9.61
N SER A 47 2.79 -5.87 -10.51
CA SER A 47 2.07 -5.31 -11.66
C SER A 47 3.03 -5.02 -12.80
N ALA A 48 2.60 -5.32 -14.02
CA ALA A 48 3.34 -4.94 -15.23
C ALA A 48 3.43 -3.42 -15.39
N ALA A 49 2.55 -2.67 -14.75
CA ALA A 49 2.59 -1.20 -14.79
C ALA A 49 3.89 -0.64 -14.20
N PHE A 50 4.61 -1.45 -13.42
CA PHE A 50 5.89 -1.03 -12.84
C PHE A 50 7.09 -1.25 -13.76
N ASN A 51 6.90 -1.82 -14.95
CA ASN A 51 7.98 -2.06 -15.89
C ASN A 51 8.71 -0.75 -16.22
N GLY A 52 10.04 -0.80 -16.13
CA GLY A 52 10.87 0.36 -16.45
C GLY A 52 10.86 1.46 -15.40
N LYS A 53 10.18 1.26 -14.29
CA LYS A 53 10.08 2.26 -13.22
C LYS A 53 11.07 1.97 -12.10
N THR A 54 11.64 3.06 -11.55
CA THR A 54 12.48 2.96 -10.36
C THR A 54 11.64 2.61 -9.14
N THR A 55 12.28 2.20 -8.06
CA THR A 55 11.59 1.94 -6.80
C THR A 55 10.81 3.17 -6.34
N VAL A 56 11.41 4.35 -6.41
CA VAL A 56 10.75 5.60 -6.01
C VAL A 56 9.51 5.86 -6.88
N ALA A 57 9.63 5.67 -8.20
CA ALA A 57 8.52 5.90 -9.10
C ALA A 57 7.37 4.94 -8.83
N ARG A 58 7.69 3.67 -8.55
CA ARG A 58 6.68 2.66 -8.22
C ARG A 58 5.92 3.03 -6.93
N HIS A 59 6.65 3.45 -5.91
CA HIS A 59 6.04 3.86 -4.64
C HIS A 59 5.15 5.08 -4.84
N ARG A 60 5.55 6.03 -5.67
CA ARG A 60 4.71 7.19 -5.99
C ARG A 60 3.42 6.79 -6.68
N MET A 61 3.50 5.83 -7.61
CA MET A 61 2.32 5.30 -8.28
C MET A 61 1.34 4.71 -7.26
N VAL A 62 1.85 3.97 -6.28
CA VAL A 62 1.03 3.41 -5.22
C VAL A 62 0.39 4.51 -4.37
N TYR A 63 1.18 5.47 -3.91
CA TYR A 63 0.66 6.58 -3.11
C TYR A 63 -0.39 7.38 -3.86
N ASP A 64 -0.14 7.71 -5.13
CA ASP A 64 -1.08 8.48 -5.93
C ASP A 64 -2.39 7.72 -6.12
N THR A 65 -2.30 6.41 -6.32
CA THR A 65 -3.47 5.55 -6.52
C THR A 65 -4.29 5.40 -5.24
N LEU A 66 -3.63 5.30 -4.08
CA LEU A 66 -4.31 5.25 -2.79
C LEU A 66 -4.94 6.60 -2.42
N GLY A 67 -4.34 7.69 -2.91
CA GLY A 67 -4.91 9.02 -2.77
C GLY A 67 -5.14 9.43 -1.32
N GLU A 68 -6.34 9.89 -1.03
CA GLU A 68 -6.68 10.42 0.29
C GLU A 68 -6.64 9.39 1.41
N LEU A 69 -6.64 8.09 1.08
CA LEU A 69 -6.47 7.06 2.10
C LEU A 69 -5.17 7.25 2.87
N MET A 70 -4.13 7.78 2.20
CA MET A 70 -2.84 8.05 2.84
C MET A 70 -2.91 9.18 3.85
N GLN A 71 -3.95 10.02 3.78
CA GLN A 71 -4.10 11.15 4.70
C GLN A 71 -4.96 10.81 5.92
N HIS A 72 -5.73 9.73 5.86
CA HIS A 72 -6.72 9.38 6.88
C HIS A 72 -6.54 7.97 7.42
N GLN A 73 -6.89 6.97 6.61
CA GLN A 73 -6.94 5.58 7.08
C GLN A 73 -5.57 4.95 7.23
N ILE A 74 -4.58 5.41 6.45
CA ILE A 74 -3.23 4.83 6.45
C ILE A 74 -2.27 5.81 7.11
N HIS A 75 -1.75 5.44 8.28
CA HIS A 75 -0.75 6.24 8.98
C HIS A 75 0.66 5.94 8.44
N ALA A 76 0.95 4.67 8.23
CA ALA A 76 2.25 4.24 7.70
C ALA A 76 2.05 3.07 6.74
N LEU A 77 2.83 3.04 5.68
CA LEU A 77 2.75 2.01 4.65
C LEU A 77 4.14 1.60 4.21
N SER A 78 4.44 0.30 4.34
CA SER A 78 5.65 -0.31 3.82
C SER A 78 5.29 -0.96 2.48
N ILE A 79 6.03 -0.65 1.41
CA ILE A 79 5.70 -1.09 0.06
C ILE A 79 6.83 -1.93 -0.52
N THR A 80 6.47 -3.10 -1.07
CA THR A 80 7.32 -3.88 -1.94
C THR A 80 6.61 -3.99 -3.28
N ALA A 81 7.17 -3.40 -4.33
CA ALA A 81 6.55 -3.33 -5.64
C ALA A 81 7.43 -4.01 -6.69
N HIS A 82 6.90 -5.05 -7.32
CA HIS A 82 7.62 -5.83 -8.32
C HIS A 82 6.85 -5.90 -9.64
N THR A 83 7.59 -6.11 -10.72
CA THR A 83 6.98 -6.57 -11.97
C THR A 83 6.88 -8.09 -11.93
N PRO A 84 6.04 -8.71 -12.80
CA PRO A 84 5.97 -10.18 -12.86
C PRO A 84 7.32 -10.83 -13.18
N GLU A 85 8.14 -10.18 -14.00
CA GLU A 85 9.43 -10.71 -14.42
C GLU A 85 10.46 -10.71 -13.29
N GLU A 86 10.24 -9.90 -12.26
CA GLU A 86 11.18 -9.79 -11.13
C GLU A 86 10.96 -10.85 -10.06
N LEU A 87 9.94 -11.66 -10.20
CA LEU A 87 9.63 -12.70 -9.20
C LEU A 87 10.37 -14.01 -9.43
#